data_e3532eb794585dbfc3184d57b8140091
#
_entry.id   e3532eb794585dbfc3184d57b8140091
#
_cell.length_a   1.000
_cell.length_b   1.000
_cell.length_c   1.000
_cell.angle_alpha   90.00
_cell.angle_beta   90.00
_cell.angle_gamma   90.00
#
_symmetry.space_group_name_H-M   'P 1'
#
loop_
_entity.id
_entity.type
_entity.pdbx_description
1 polymer ?
#
loop_
_entity_poly.entity_id
_entity_poly.type
_entity_poly.pdbx_seq_one_letter_code
_entity_poly.pdbx_strand_id
1 'polypeptide(L)'
;MRFFALAFLLLTASFAGAQKQISITLDDLPVTSYSQNPAPEAVRAQQEITRAVLAALQRHHAPAIGFVNEIKLNTPRARDAYAAMLQSWLDAGMDLGCHGYSHLALSDTALPAYEADFIRGTVITPLLAQQSGKREHYYRYPYNDTGDTAEKHDGFLDYLAQQGYQPAPMTLENDDWMYAVLYNQALQAGDTPLATRLRDAYLGENEQKIAFVERLAEKEFHREIPQIADLHVNRLNADSLDALLQQYEQHGYKFVSYDAALADPAYARKDTYVSRNGVSWLERWASALGIKDNFSDDTDPPPWVTTMYKARAAH
;
A
#
# COMPACT_ATOMS: atom_id res chain seq x y z
N MET A 1 -3.20 -50.31 -53.84
CA MET A 1 -2.75 -49.98 -52.46
C MET A 1 -2.54 -48.46 -52.37
N ARG A 2 -3.46 -47.81 -51.69
CA ARG A 2 -3.35 -46.36 -51.45
C ARG A 2 -2.96 -46.13 -49.98
N PHE A 3 -1.75 -45.60 -49.74
CA PHE A 3 -1.30 -45.25 -48.40
C PHE A 3 -1.86 -43.87 -48.04
N PHE A 4 -2.70 -43.80 -47.00
CA PHE A 4 -3.10 -42.57 -46.34
C PHE A 4 -2.03 -42.22 -45.29
N ALA A 5 -1.30 -41.14 -45.51
CA ALA A 5 -0.43 -40.56 -44.50
C ALA A 5 -1.29 -39.70 -43.56
N LEU A 6 -1.40 -40.12 -42.30
CA LEU A 6 -2.03 -39.36 -41.23
C LEU A 6 -1.01 -38.34 -40.71
N ALA A 7 -1.19 -37.07 -41.03
CA ALA A 7 -0.37 -36.01 -40.44
C ALA A 7 -0.89 -35.70 -39.02
N PHE A 8 -0.11 -36.04 -38.00
CA PHE A 8 -0.34 -35.63 -36.63
C PHE A 8 0.07 -34.15 -36.48
N LEU A 9 -0.91 -33.23 -36.36
CA LEU A 9 -0.67 -31.86 -35.95
C LEU A 9 -0.44 -31.86 -34.44
N LEU A 10 0.80 -31.73 -34.01
CA LEU A 10 1.16 -31.43 -32.63
C LEU A 10 0.76 -29.96 -32.35
N LEU A 11 -0.39 -29.76 -31.73
CA LEU A 11 -0.70 -28.45 -31.08
C LEU A 11 0.26 -28.30 -29.88
N THR A 12 1.30 -27.52 -30.07
CA THR A 12 2.06 -26.99 -28.94
C THR A 12 1.19 -25.91 -28.26
N ALA A 13 0.51 -26.30 -27.19
CA ALA A 13 -0.08 -25.33 -26.28
C ALA A 13 1.07 -24.53 -25.66
N SER A 14 1.31 -23.33 -26.16
CA SER A 14 2.13 -22.34 -25.45
C SER A 14 1.38 -22.03 -24.16
N PHE A 15 1.87 -22.53 -23.04
CA PHE A 15 1.51 -21.98 -21.74
C PHE A 15 2.07 -20.55 -21.71
N ALA A 16 1.30 -19.60 -22.19
CA ALA A 16 1.53 -18.21 -21.83
C ALA A 16 1.36 -18.16 -20.30
N GLY A 17 2.45 -17.98 -19.57
CA GLY A 17 2.38 -17.74 -18.14
C GLY A 17 1.35 -16.63 -17.87
N ALA A 18 0.56 -16.78 -16.82
CA ALA A 18 -0.41 -15.75 -16.46
C ALA A 18 0.31 -14.40 -16.35
N GLN A 19 -0.25 -13.35 -16.97
CA GLN A 19 0.33 -12.01 -16.92
C GLN A 19 0.40 -11.56 -15.46
N LYS A 20 1.60 -11.22 -14.97
CA LYS A 20 1.78 -10.66 -13.63
C LYS A 20 0.95 -9.38 -13.47
N GLN A 21 0.30 -9.22 -12.34
CA GLN A 21 -0.56 -8.08 -12.02
C GLN A 21 -0.17 -7.46 -10.69
N ILE A 22 -0.25 -6.12 -10.60
CA ILE A 22 -0.03 -5.38 -9.37
C ILE A 22 -1.03 -4.25 -9.23
N SER A 23 -1.56 -4.08 -8.02
CA SER A 23 -2.36 -2.92 -7.63
C SER A 23 -1.52 -2.00 -6.76
N ILE A 24 -1.64 -0.70 -6.98
CA ILE A 24 -0.93 0.32 -6.21
C ILE A 24 -1.87 0.86 -5.14
N THR A 25 -1.40 0.83 -3.89
CA THR A 25 -2.11 1.46 -2.76
C THR A 25 -1.21 2.48 -2.10
N LEU A 26 -1.80 3.58 -1.62
CA LEU A 26 -1.07 4.62 -0.92
C LEU A 26 -1.78 4.97 0.38
N ASP A 27 -1.05 4.83 1.47
CA ASP A 27 -1.58 5.07 2.81
C ASP A 27 -1.36 6.52 3.25
N ASP A 28 -2.03 6.91 4.32
CA ASP A 28 -1.86 8.19 5.00
C ASP A 28 -2.36 9.43 4.25
N LEU A 29 -3.32 9.27 3.33
CA LEU A 29 -3.91 10.44 2.66
C LEU A 29 -4.62 11.38 3.67
N PRO A 30 -4.75 12.68 3.32
CA PRO A 30 -4.18 13.37 2.15
C PRO A 30 -2.69 13.65 2.25
N VAL A 31 -2.07 13.47 3.42
CA VAL A 31 -0.66 13.78 3.68
C VAL A 31 -0.10 12.88 4.78
N THR A 32 1.14 12.41 4.66
CA THR A 32 1.79 11.58 5.69
C THR A 32 2.14 12.37 6.96
N SER A 33 2.50 13.64 6.83
CA SER A 33 2.80 14.50 7.99
C SER A 33 1.58 15.29 8.43
N TYR A 34 1.08 15.00 9.63
CA TYR A 34 -0.04 15.72 10.22
C TYR A 34 0.40 16.83 11.18
N SER A 35 -0.17 18.01 11.02
CA SER A 35 -0.07 19.12 11.96
C SER A 35 -1.43 19.80 12.09
N GLN A 36 -1.85 20.13 13.32
CA GLN A 36 -3.09 20.87 13.54
C GLN A 36 -3.04 22.30 13.01
N ASN A 37 -1.85 22.84 12.80
CA ASN A 37 -1.64 24.22 12.34
C ASN A 37 -0.48 24.30 11.35
N PRO A 38 -0.60 23.69 10.15
CA PRO A 38 0.47 23.70 9.17
C PRO A 38 0.70 25.13 8.63
N ALA A 39 1.96 25.45 8.36
CA ALA A 39 2.30 26.67 7.66
C ALA A 39 1.78 26.60 6.19
N PRO A 40 1.38 27.73 5.59
CA PRO A 40 0.89 27.74 4.20
C PRO A 40 1.88 27.14 3.20
N GLU A 41 3.18 27.29 3.44
CA GLU A 41 4.26 26.71 2.62
C GLU A 41 4.23 25.18 2.68
N ALA A 42 4.01 24.61 3.88
CA ALA A 42 3.89 23.17 4.05
C ALA A 42 2.68 22.62 3.30
N VAL A 43 1.54 23.31 3.38
CA VAL A 43 0.32 22.91 2.63
C VAL A 43 0.58 22.94 1.12
N ARG A 44 1.26 23.96 0.59
CA ARG A 44 1.63 24.02 -0.84
C ARG A 44 2.55 22.88 -1.24
N ALA A 45 3.56 22.58 -0.42
CA ALA A 45 4.47 21.46 -0.68
C ALA A 45 3.71 20.11 -0.71
N GLN A 46 2.74 19.91 0.18
CA GLN A 46 1.89 18.72 0.20
C GLN A 46 0.99 18.62 -1.05
N GLN A 47 0.45 19.74 -1.53
CA GLN A 47 -0.29 19.78 -2.80
C GLN A 47 0.61 19.44 -4.00
N GLU A 48 1.88 19.84 -3.98
CA GLU A 48 2.86 19.47 -5.01
C GLU A 48 3.18 17.98 -4.99
N ILE A 49 3.35 17.39 -3.81
CA ILE A 49 3.53 15.94 -3.62
C ILE A 49 2.34 15.19 -4.22
N THR A 50 1.11 15.54 -3.85
CA THR A 50 -0.11 14.91 -4.38
C THR A 50 -0.17 15.00 -5.90
N ARG A 51 0.12 16.16 -6.48
CA ARG A 51 0.13 16.34 -7.95
C ARG A 51 1.19 15.48 -8.63
N ALA A 52 2.39 15.39 -8.06
CA ALA A 52 3.48 14.59 -8.62
C ALA A 52 3.16 13.09 -8.59
N VAL A 53 2.62 12.59 -7.47
CA VAL A 53 2.18 11.19 -7.33
C VAL A 53 1.08 10.86 -8.34
N LEU A 54 0.03 11.68 -8.41
CA LEU A 54 -1.07 11.45 -9.38
C LEU A 54 -0.59 11.51 -10.83
N ALA A 55 0.34 12.43 -11.15
CA ALA A 55 0.91 12.52 -12.50
C ALA A 55 1.73 11.28 -12.85
N ALA A 56 2.48 10.68 -11.91
CA ALA A 56 3.20 9.43 -12.14
C ALA A 56 2.23 8.28 -12.38
N LEU A 57 1.22 8.10 -11.52
CA LEU A 57 0.18 7.07 -11.70
C LEU A 57 -0.52 7.18 -13.06
N GLN A 58 -0.86 8.40 -13.49
CA GLN A 58 -1.51 8.62 -14.77
C GLN A 58 -0.59 8.31 -15.97
N ARG A 59 0.71 8.66 -15.91
CA ARG A 59 1.67 8.34 -17.00
C ARG A 59 1.81 6.84 -17.23
N HIS A 60 1.81 6.05 -16.15
CA HIS A 60 1.92 4.60 -16.19
C HIS A 60 0.56 3.90 -16.34
N HIS A 61 -0.55 4.65 -16.46
CA HIS A 61 -1.91 4.10 -16.47
C HIS A 61 -2.17 3.16 -15.28
N ALA A 62 -1.59 3.47 -14.12
CA ALA A 62 -1.68 2.69 -12.90
C ALA A 62 -2.90 3.15 -12.07
N PRO A 63 -4.00 2.37 -12.04
CA PRO A 63 -5.09 2.64 -11.10
C PRO A 63 -4.57 2.48 -9.68
N ALA A 64 -5.05 3.34 -8.77
CA ALA A 64 -4.62 3.29 -7.38
C ALA A 64 -5.79 3.54 -6.42
N ILE A 65 -5.63 3.08 -5.19
CA ILE A 65 -6.51 3.44 -4.08
C ILE A 65 -5.69 4.13 -2.99
N GLY A 66 -6.21 5.23 -2.45
CA GLY A 66 -5.60 5.96 -1.35
C GLY A 66 -6.38 5.77 -0.05
N PHE A 67 -5.71 5.40 1.04
CA PHE A 67 -6.33 5.20 2.34
C PHE A 67 -6.20 6.43 3.22
N VAL A 68 -7.32 6.93 3.73
CA VAL A 68 -7.46 8.27 4.33
C VAL A 68 -7.57 8.20 5.85
N ASN A 69 -6.78 9.04 6.55
CA ASN A 69 -7.02 9.34 7.97
C ASN A 69 -7.78 10.67 8.08
N GLU A 70 -9.06 10.62 8.44
CA GLU A 70 -9.91 11.81 8.44
C GLU A 70 -9.57 12.85 9.50
N ILE A 71 -8.77 12.52 10.53
CA ILE A 71 -8.26 13.52 11.49
C ILE A 71 -7.54 14.67 10.78
N LYS A 72 -6.89 14.39 9.66
CA LYS A 72 -6.14 15.37 8.85
C LYS A 72 -7.08 16.44 8.27
N LEU A 73 -8.33 16.07 7.99
CA LEU A 73 -9.38 17.00 7.56
C LEU A 73 -9.90 17.88 8.70
N ASN A 74 -9.60 17.54 9.96
CA ASN A 74 -9.93 18.37 11.11
C ASN A 74 -8.82 19.42 11.40
N THR A 75 -8.28 20.01 10.34
CA THR A 75 -7.23 21.03 10.38
C THR A 75 -7.80 22.36 9.86
N PRO A 76 -8.27 23.29 10.71
CA PRO A 76 -9.07 24.45 10.28
C PRO A 76 -8.43 25.29 9.17
N ARG A 77 -7.10 25.43 9.17
CA ARG A 77 -6.36 26.25 8.18
C ARG A 77 -6.04 25.52 6.87
N ALA A 78 -6.14 24.21 6.84
CA ALA A 78 -5.80 23.39 5.68
C ALA A 78 -6.95 22.47 5.21
N ARG A 79 -8.09 22.48 5.89
CA ARG A 79 -9.23 21.60 5.62
C ARG A 79 -9.62 21.60 4.14
N ASP A 80 -9.84 22.79 3.57
CA ASP A 80 -10.28 22.92 2.18
C ASP A 80 -9.21 22.43 1.20
N ALA A 81 -7.93 22.72 1.49
CA ALA A 81 -6.81 22.26 0.69
C ALA A 81 -6.67 20.72 0.76
N TYR A 82 -6.84 20.13 1.94
CA TYR A 82 -6.76 18.68 2.13
C TYR A 82 -7.96 17.96 1.50
N ALA A 83 -9.17 18.51 1.63
CA ALA A 83 -10.34 17.98 0.92
C ALA A 83 -10.15 18.08 -0.61
N ALA A 84 -9.59 19.18 -1.11
CA ALA A 84 -9.28 19.33 -2.53
C ALA A 84 -8.21 18.34 -3.02
N MET A 85 -7.24 17.96 -2.17
CA MET A 85 -6.29 16.88 -2.52
C MET A 85 -7.02 15.55 -2.68
N LEU A 86 -7.93 15.18 -1.76
CA LEU A 86 -8.74 13.97 -1.89
C LEU A 86 -9.64 14.01 -3.14
N GLN A 87 -10.24 15.18 -3.42
CA GLN A 87 -11.02 15.34 -4.64
C GLN A 87 -10.15 15.14 -5.90
N SER A 88 -8.90 15.63 -5.90
CA SER A 88 -7.99 15.42 -7.04
C SER A 88 -7.64 13.94 -7.30
N TRP A 89 -7.63 13.08 -6.26
CA TRP A 89 -7.54 11.62 -6.43
C TRP A 89 -8.73 11.07 -7.19
N LEU A 90 -9.94 11.44 -6.78
CA LEU A 90 -11.18 11.01 -7.43
C LEU A 90 -11.28 11.54 -8.87
N ASP A 91 -10.92 12.79 -9.10
CA ASP A 91 -10.90 13.43 -10.44
C ASP A 91 -9.86 12.76 -11.37
N ALA A 92 -8.78 12.25 -10.82
CA ALA A 92 -7.79 11.46 -11.55
C ALA A 92 -8.23 10.02 -11.84
N GLY A 93 -9.44 9.63 -11.40
CA GLY A 93 -9.98 8.28 -11.57
C GLY A 93 -9.59 7.29 -10.49
N MET A 94 -8.81 7.70 -9.48
CA MET A 94 -8.36 6.85 -8.39
C MET A 94 -9.47 6.62 -7.37
N ASP A 95 -9.32 5.60 -6.51
CA ASP A 95 -10.27 5.28 -5.45
C ASP A 95 -9.78 5.79 -4.09
N LEU A 96 -10.71 5.87 -3.13
CA LEU A 96 -10.40 6.19 -1.74
C LEU A 96 -10.91 5.08 -0.83
N GLY A 97 -10.14 4.78 0.24
CA GLY A 97 -10.46 3.85 1.31
C GLY A 97 -10.24 4.48 2.67
N CYS A 98 -10.71 3.83 3.72
CA CYS A 98 -10.57 4.27 5.10
C CYS A 98 -9.26 3.74 5.72
N HIS A 99 -8.54 4.61 6.45
CA HIS A 99 -7.36 4.27 7.24
C HIS A 99 -7.55 4.64 8.73
N GLY A 100 -8.81 4.57 9.21
CA GLY A 100 -9.21 5.07 10.51
C GLY A 100 -9.21 6.60 10.58
N TYR A 101 -9.64 7.11 11.73
CA TYR A 101 -9.61 8.57 11.97
C TYR A 101 -8.23 9.02 12.40
N SER A 102 -7.69 8.43 13.48
CA SER A 102 -6.50 8.90 14.20
C SER A 102 -5.26 8.05 13.98
N HIS A 103 -5.28 7.06 13.07
CA HIS A 103 -4.19 6.13 12.81
C HIS A 103 -3.81 5.30 14.05
N LEU A 104 -4.82 4.73 14.76
CA LEU A 104 -4.59 3.93 15.96
C LEU A 104 -4.11 2.51 15.60
N ALA A 105 -3.19 1.95 16.39
CA ALA A 105 -2.86 0.53 16.35
C ALA A 105 -3.94 -0.27 17.11
N LEU A 106 -4.49 -1.32 16.49
CA LEU A 106 -5.53 -2.14 17.12
C LEU A 106 -5.00 -2.87 18.35
N SER A 107 -3.76 -3.36 18.31
CA SER A 107 -3.12 -4.03 19.44
C SER A 107 -2.98 -3.14 20.68
N ASP A 108 -2.83 -1.83 20.50
CA ASP A 108 -2.67 -0.87 21.59
C ASP A 108 -3.97 -0.20 22.03
N THR A 109 -5.08 -0.49 21.32
CA THR A 109 -6.36 0.19 21.54
C THR A 109 -7.43 -0.82 21.99
N ALA A 110 -8.29 -0.42 22.93
CA ALA A 110 -9.46 -1.21 23.28
C ALA A 110 -10.44 -1.27 22.10
N LEU A 111 -11.00 -2.45 21.81
CA LEU A 111 -11.86 -2.67 20.64
C LEU A 111 -12.99 -1.63 20.49
N PRO A 112 -13.77 -1.26 21.51
CA PRO A 112 -14.82 -0.23 21.35
C PRO A 112 -14.28 1.16 20.99
N ALA A 113 -13.06 1.50 21.45
CA ALA A 113 -12.42 2.77 21.11
C ALA A 113 -11.90 2.76 19.65
N TYR A 114 -11.42 1.61 19.18
CA TYR A 114 -10.99 1.43 17.80
C TYR A 114 -12.17 1.47 16.82
N GLU A 115 -13.29 0.84 17.19
CA GLU A 115 -14.57 0.92 16.45
C GLU A 115 -15.07 2.38 16.36
N ALA A 116 -14.99 3.13 17.46
CA ALA A 116 -15.36 4.55 17.47
C ALA A 116 -14.43 5.40 16.58
N ASP A 117 -13.14 5.07 16.54
CA ASP A 117 -12.18 5.73 15.64
C ASP A 117 -12.48 5.44 14.17
N PHE A 118 -12.83 4.19 13.84
CA PHE A 118 -13.29 3.83 12.51
C PHE A 118 -14.53 4.65 12.08
N ILE A 119 -15.57 4.73 12.91
CA ILE A 119 -16.78 5.50 12.59
C ILE A 119 -16.46 6.99 12.36
N ARG A 120 -15.51 7.56 13.13
CA ARG A 120 -15.08 8.93 12.92
C ARG A 120 -14.30 9.11 11.61
N GLY A 121 -13.61 8.06 11.15
CA GLY A 121 -12.83 8.03 9.92
C GLY A 121 -13.65 7.72 8.66
N THR A 122 -14.97 7.57 8.77
CA THR A 122 -15.89 7.26 7.65
C THR A 122 -17.01 8.29 7.52
N VAL A 123 -16.69 9.57 7.68
CA VAL A 123 -17.68 10.65 7.64
C VAL A 123 -17.59 11.48 6.35
N ILE A 124 -16.40 11.90 5.97
CA ILE A 124 -16.18 12.84 4.85
C ILE A 124 -15.81 12.07 3.58
N THR A 125 -14.90 11.12 3.67
CA THR A 125 -14.36 10.37 2.53
C THR A 125 -15.45 9.59 1.78
N PRO A 126 -16.39 8.89 2.43
CA PRO A 126 -17.49 8.21 1.74
C PRO A 126 -18.39 9.17 0.96
N LEU A 127 -18.60 10.39 1.48
CA LEU A 127 -19.40 11.41 0.79
C LEU A 127 -18.71 11.93 -0.47
N LEU A 128 -17.40 12.18 -0.40
CA LEU A 128 -16.60 12.58 -1.56
C LEU A 128 -16.60 11.48 -2.63
N ALA A 129 -16.38 10.23 -2.23
CA ALA A 129 -16.42 9.09 -3.14
C ALA A 129 -17.79 8.97 -3.81
N GLN A 130 -18.88 9.05 -3.04
CA GLN A 130 -20.25 8.98 -3.57
C GLN A 130 -20.56 10.10 -4.58
N GLN A 131 -20.13 11.34 -4.28
CA GLN A 131 -20.29 12.47 -5.21
C GLN A 131 -19.55 12.27 -6.53
N SER A 132 -18.49 11.49 -6.52
CA SER A 132 -17.70 11.11 -7.69
C SER A 132 -18.16 9.79 -8.34
N GLY A 133 -19.33 9.26 -7.93
CA GLY A 133 -19.89 8.00 -8.44
C GLY A 133 -19.13 6.74 -8.00
N LYS A 134 -18.34 6.84 -6.94
CA LYS A 134 -17.54 5.76 -6.36
C LYS A 134 -18.07 5.37 -4.98
N ARG A 135 -17.53 4.29 -4.43
CA ARG A 135 -17.87 3.80 -3.10
C ARG A 135 -16.59 3.56 -2.30
N GLU A 136 -16.52 4.13 -1.10
CA GLU A 136 -15.55 3.73 -0.09
C GLU A 136 -16.09 2.50 0.66
N HIS A 137 -15.35 1.42 0.68
CA HIS A 137 -15.74 0.18 1.38
C HIS A 137 -14.56 -0.71 1.75
N TYR A 138 -13.35 -0.20 1.66
CA TYR A 138 -12.13 -0.85 2.09
C TYR A 138 -11.54 -0.15 3.30
N TYR A 139 -11.07 -0.96 4.27
CA TYR A 139 -10.38 -0.49 5.46
C TYR A 139 -8.97 -1.04 5.50
N ARG A 140 -7.97 -0.16 5.46
CA ARG A 140 -6.57 -0.50 5.70
C ARG A 140 -6.27 -0.28 7.18
N TYR A 141 -5.80 -1.35 7.84
CA TYR A 141 -5.37 -1.28 9.23
C TYR A 141 -4.11 -0.42 9.35
N PRO A 142 -4.09 0.62 10.21
CA PRO A 142 -2.84 1.30 10.53
C PRO A 142 -1.77 0.32 11.02
N TYR A 143 -0.54 0.50 10.56
CA TYR A 143 0.60 -0.40 10.84
C TYR A 143 0.39 -1.84 10.35
N ASN A 144 -0.58 -2.09 9.50
CA ASN A 144 -1.03 -3.44 9.14
C ASN A 144 -1.35 -4.32 10.38
N ASP A 145 -1.65 -3.69 11.53
CA ASP A 145 -1.92 -4.33 12.82
C ASP A 145 -3.39 -4.76 12.90
N THR A 146 -3.63 -6.06 12.72
CA THR A 146 -4.97 -6.67 12.78
C THR A 146 -5.34 -7.18 14.18
N GLY A 147 -4.56 -6.84 15.21
CA GLY A 147 -4.83 -7.17 16.61
C GLY A 147 -4.00 -8.31 17.17
N ASP A 148 -3.63 -8.18 18.44
CA ASP A 148 -2.77 -9.10 19.18
C ASP A 148 -3.53 -10.19 19.97
N THR A 149 -4.86 -10.17 19.90
CA THR A 149 -5.74 -11.20 20.47
C THR A 149 -6.84 -11.58 19.47
N ALA A 150 -7.33 -12.82 19.55
CA ALA A 150 -8.44 -13.27 18.72
C ALA A 150 -9.71 -12.40 18.91
N GLU A 151 -9.95 -11.90 20.14
CA GLU A 151 -11.06 -10.99 20.44
C GLU A 151 -10.96 -9.69 19.60
N LYS A 152 -9.79 -9.07 19.55
CA LYS A 152 -9.58 -7.85 18.76
C LYS A 152 -9.62 -8.14 17.26
N HIS A 153 -8.89 -9.17 16.82
CA HIS A 153 -8.82 -9.55 15.41
C HIS A 153 -10.20 -9.90 14.83
N ASP A 154 -10.85 -10.94 15.39
CA ASP A 154 -12.14 -11.40 14.87
C ASP A 154 -13.24 -10.38 15.15
N GLY A 155 -13.23 -9.73 16.33
CA GLY A 155 -14.23 -8.74 16.72
C GLY A 155 -14.26 -7.53 15.79
N PHE A 156 -13.09 -6.97 15.42
CA PHE A 156 -13.07 -5.85 14.49
C PHE A 156 -13.34 -6.27 13.05
N LEU A 157 -12.93 -7.47 12.64
CA LEU A 157 -13.29 -8.01 11.33
C LEU A 157 -14.82 -8.15 11.18
N ASP A 158 -15.50 -8.71 12.19
CA ASP A 158 -16.95 -8.82 12.22
C ASP A 158 -17.63 -7.44 12.23
N TYR A 159 -17.06 -6.48 12.95
CA TYR A 159 -17.57 -5.12 12.99
C TYR A 159 -17.46 -4.42 11.63
N LEU A 160 -16.31 -4.53 10.94
CA LEU A 160 -16.14 -4.01 9.57
C LEU A 160 -17.21 -4.57 8.61
N ALA A 161 -17.45 -5.89 8.67
CA ALA A 161 -18.46 -6.54 7.84
C ALA A 161 -19.88 -6.00 8.12
N GLN A 162 -20.22 -5.76 9.40
CA GLN A 162 -21.51 -5.15 9.80
C GLN A 162 -21.66 -3.71 9.27
N GLN A 163 -20.54 -2.97 9.14
CA GLN A 163 -20.54 -1.62 8.57
C GLN A 163 -20.48 -1.63 7.02
N GLY A 164 -20.40 -2.80 6.40
CA GLY A 164 -20.29 -2.96 4.93
C GLY A 164 -18.91 -2.64 4.37
N TYR A 165 -17.87 -2.75 5.20
CA TYR A 165 -16.47 -2.62 4.83
C TYR A 165 -15.78 -3.97 4.79
N GLN A 166 -14.68 -4.02 4.06
CA GLN A 166 -13.78 -5.17 3.97
C GLN A 166 -12.36 -4.76 4.36
N PRO A 167 -11.58 -5.66 4.98
CA PRO A 167 -10.18 -5.41 5.20
C PRO A 167 -9.45 -5.23 3.88
N ALA A 168 -8.47 -4.34 3.86
CA ALA A 168 -7.65 -4.04 2.70
C ALA A 168 -6.27 -4.70 2.85
N PRO A 169 -6.06 -5.92 2.30
CA PRO A 169 -4.78 -6.59 2.31
C PRO A 169 -3.72 -5.86 1.49
N MET A 170 -2.46 -6.10 1.83
CA MET A 170 -1.29 -5.77 1.01
C MET A 170 -0.33 -6.96 0.98
N THR A 171 0.52 -7.06 -0.03
CA THR A 171 1.46 -8.17 -0.20
C THR A 171 2.90 -7.71 -0.36
N LEU A 172 3.13 -6.47 -0.78
CA LEU A 172 4.45 -5.90 -0.99
C LEU A 172 4.56 -4.58 -0.23
N GLU A 173 5.45 -4.53 0.76
CA GLU A 173 5.85 -3.34 1.52
C GLU A 173 7.33 -3.05 1.27
N ASN A 174 7.73 -1.77 1.20
CA ASN A 174 9.09 -1.37 0.87
C ASN A 174 9.67 -0.30 1.81
N ASP A 175 9.18 -0.20 3.03
CA ASP A 175 9.69 0.70 4.08
C ASP A 175 9.85 2.18 3.68
N ASP A 176 9.12 2.65 2.67
CA ASP A 176 9.22 4.01 2.12
C ASP A 176 9.09 5.10 3.20
N TRP A 177 8.30 4.85 4.24
CA TRP A 177 8.09 5.74 5.38
C TRP A 177 9.40 6.06 6.12
N MET A 178 10.30 5.09 6.26
CA MET A 178 11.60 5.27 6.92
C MET A 178 12.53 6.11 6.05
N TYR A 179 12.64 5.75 4.78
CA TYR A 179 13.44 6.50 3.81
C TYR A 179 12.93 7.93 3.61
N ALA A 180 11.61 8.12 3.53
CA ALA A 180 11.00 9.44 3.28
C ALA A 180 11.35 10.46 4.36
N VAL A 181 11.42 10.03 5.61
CA VAL A 181 11.83 10.93 6.70
C VAL A 181 13.27 11.40 6.53
N LEU A 182 14.20 10.47 6.27
CA LEU A 182 15.61 10.78 6.06
C LEU A 182 15.83 11.60 4.78
N TYR A 183 15.10 11.26 3.73
CA TYR A 183 15.12 11.99 2.46
C TYR A 183 14.70 13.44 2.62
N ASN A 184 13.59 13.68 3.34
CA ASN A 184 13.14 15.03 3.65
C ASN A 184 14.18 15.82 4.46
N GLN A 185 14.82 15.21 5.45
CA GLN A 185 15.89 15.85 6.23
C GLN A 185 17.09 16.22 5.36
N ALA A 186 17.52 15.29 4.47
CA ALA A 186 18.62 15.56 3.54
C ALA A 186 18.29 16.73 2.61
N LEU A 187 17.08 16.77 2.04
CA LEU A 187 16.64 17.90 1.19
C LEU A 187 16.62 19.24 1.96
N GLN A 188 16.11 19.25 3.19
CA GLN A 188 16.07 20.45 4.03
C GLN A 188 17.47 20.96 4.40
N ALA A 189 18.43 20.03 4.57
CA ALA A 189 19.82 20.35 4.83
C ALA A 189 20.61 20.73 3.55
N GLY A 190 20.01 20.61 2.37
CA GLY A 190 20.71 20.80 1.09
C GLY A 190 21.70 19.68 0.76
N ASP A 191 21.63 18.54 1.45
CA ASP A 191 22.51 17.39 1.23
C ASP A 191 21.98 16.53 0.07
N THR A 192 22.18 17.04 -1.16
CA THR A 192 21.78 16.35 -2.39
C THR A 192 22.45 14.97 -2.56
N PRO A 193 23.75 14.78 -2.24
CA PRO A 193 24.36 13.45 -2.29
C PRO A 193 23.66 12.43 -1.39
N LEU A 194 23.32 12.78 -0.16
CA LEU A 194 22.60 11.89 0.76
C LEU A 194 21.18 11.62 0.25
N ALA A 195 20.45 12.63 -0.20
CA ALA A 195 19.11 12.45 -0.77
C ALA A 195 19.15 11.47 -1.96
N THR A 196 20.10 11.62 -2.89
CA THR A 196 20.27 10.70 -4.01
C THR A 196 20.55 9.28 -3.52
N ARG A 197 21.47 9.12 -2.57
CA ARG A 197 21.82 7.80 -2.02
C ARG A 197 20.63 7.11 -1.34
N LEU A 198 19.81 7.87 -0.62
CA LEU A 198 18.59 7.34 0.04
C LEU A 198 17.58 6.87 -1.01
N ARG A 199 17.33 7.68 -2.05
CA ARG A 199 16.43 7.31 -3.14
C ARG A 199 16.91 6.05 -3.87
N ASP A 200 18.19 5.97 -4.18
CA ASP A 200 18.75 4.81 -4.89
C ASP A 200 18.69 3.53 -4.02
N ALA A 201 18.91 3.66 -2.70
CA ALA A 201 18.75 2.56 -1.77
C ALA A 201 17.28 2.09 -1.66
N TYR A 202 16.33 3.01 -1.61
CA TYR A 202 14.90 2.73 -1.64
C TYR A 202 14.47 1.96 -2.89
N LEU A 203 14.89 2.42 -4.07
CA LEU A 203 14.61 1.72 -5.33
C LEU A 203 15.30 0.34 -5.39
N GLY A 204 16.52 0.23 -4.85
CA GLY A 204 17.22 -1.04 -4.76
C GLY A 204 16.56 -2.05 -3.82
N GLU A 205 15.94 -1.58 -2.72
CA GLU A 205 15.17 -2.42 -1.83
C GLU A 205 13.88 -2.90 -2.52
N ASN A 206 13.16 -2.03 -3.23
CA ASN A 206 11.97 -2.41 -3.96
C ASN A 206 12.22 -3.57 -4.94
N GLU A 207 13.36 -3.59 -5.63
CA GLU A 207 13.77 -4.73 -6.49
C GLU A 207 13.87 -6.05 -5.70
N GLN A 208 14.40 -6.00 -4.48
CA GLN A 208 14.52 -7.18 -3.63
C GLN A 208 13.15 -7.64 -3.10
N LYS A 209 12.30 -6.69 -2.72
CA LYS A 209 10.92 -6.98 -2.29
C LYS A 209 10.09 -7.61 -3.41
N ILE A 210 10.24 -7.18 -4.66
CA ILE A 210 9.60 -7.82 -5.82
C ILE A 210 10.01 -9.30 -5.90
N ALA A 211 11.31 -9.58 -5.85
CA ALA A 211 11.82 -10.95 -5.91
C ALA A 211 11.31 -11.81 -4.73
N PHE A 212 11.25 -11.24 -3.53
CA PHE A 212 10.73 -11.89 -2.33
C PHE A 212 9.26 -12.28 -2.48
N VAL A 213 8.39 -11.35 -2.87
CA VAL A 213 6.95 -11.64 -2.97
C VAL A 213 6.64 -12.62 -4.10
N GLU A 214 7.36 -12.58 -5.22
CA GLU A 214 7.23 -13.55 -6.31
C GLU A 214 7.60 -14.97 -5.84
N ARG A 215 8.73 -15.10 -5.14
CA ARG A 215 9.17 -16.39 -4.57
C ARG A 215 8.17 -16.93 -3.55
N LEU A 216 7.66 -16.06 -2.67
CA LEU A 216 6.75 -16.48 -1.62
C LEU A 216 5.39 -16.86 -2.20
N ALA A 217 4.87 -16.12 -3.16
CA ALA A 217 3.64 -16.45 -3.88
C ALA A 217 3.75 -17.79 -4.60
N GLU A 218 4.84 -18.05 -5.31
CA GLU A 218 5.07 -19.37 -5.97
C GLU A 218 5.13 -20.49 -4.93
N LYS A 219 5.76 -20.26 -3.78
CA LYS A 219 5.85 -21.27 -2.71
C LYS A 219 4.49 -21.61 -2.08
N GLU A 220 3.59 -20.61 -1.98
CA GLU A 220 2.29 -20.76 -1.34
C GLU A 220 1.18 -21.22 -2.28
N PHE A 221 1.22 -20.72 -3.51
CA PHE A 221 0.10 -20.89 -4.46
C PHE A 221 0.48 -21.73 -5.68
N HIS A 222 1.78 -22.03 -5.88
CA HIS A 222 2.31 -22.69 -7.08
C HIS A 222 1.91 -21.95 -8.37
N ARG A 223 1.78 -20.64 -8.28
CA ARG A 223 1.45 -19.72 -9.37
C ARG A 223 1.69 -18.27 -8.98
N GLU A 224 1.79 -17.43 -9.96
CA GLU A 224 1.68 -15.97 -9.74
C GLU A 224 0.29 -15.59 -9.23
N ILE A 225 0.24 -14.63 -8.32
CA ILE A 225 -0.98 -13.94 -7.88
C ILE A 225 -0.83 -12.45 -8.11
N PRO A 226 -1.92 -11.69 -8.28
CA PRO A 226 -1.82 -10.23 -8.28
C PRO A 226 -1.20 -9.74 -6.97
N GLN A 227 -0.17 -8.88 -7.07
CA GLN A 227 0.44 -8.27 -5.92
C GLN A 227 -0.29 -6.96 -5.56
N ILE A 228 -0.17 -6.53 -4.31
CA ILE A 228 -0.71 -5.25 -3.83
C ILE A 228 0.43 -4.53 -3.13
N ALA A 229 0.91 -3.44 -3.73
CA ALA A 229 1.97 -2.61 -3.17
C ALA A 229 1.39 -1.63 -2.15
N ASP A 230 2.06 -1.52 -1.01
CA ASP A 230 1.76 -0.58 0.07
C ASP A 230 2.81 0.54 0.09
N LEU A 231 2.39 1.74 -0.23
CA LEU A 231 3.20 2.95 -0.34
C LEU A 231 2.56 4.07 0.47
N HIS A 232 3.25 5.20 0.60
CA HIS A 232 2.70 6.40 1.25
C HIS A 232 2.81 7.65 0.36
N VAL A 233 1.91 8.61 0.56
CA VAL A 233 1.95 9.91 -0.15
C VAL A 233 2.97 10.82 0.50
N ASN A 234 4.24 10.61 0.18
CA ASN A 234 5.37 11.35 0.73
C ASN A 234 6.26 11.98 -0.36
N ARG A 235 7.22 12.79 0.04
CA ARG A 235 8.13 13.49 -0.89
C ARG A 235 9.03 12.52 -1.64
N LEU A 236 9.50 11.45 -1.02
CA LEU A 236 10.35 10.45 -1.68
C LEU A 236 9.58 9.80 -2.84
N ASN A 237 8.32 9.39 -2.60
CA ASN A 237 7.47 8.83 -3.64
C ASN A 237 7.10 9.87 -4.70
N ALA A 238 6.85 11.13 -4.34
CA ALA A 238 6.64 12.18 -5.34
C ALA A 238 7.83 12.31 -6.34
N ASP A 239 9.05 12.10 -5.85
CA ASP A 239 10.28 12.22 -6.65
C ASP A 239 10.73 10.89 -7.30
N SER A 240 10.18 9.73 -6.87
CA SER A 240 10.67 8.39 -7.23
C SER A 240 9.62 7.46 -7.83
N LEU A 241 8.33 7.75 -7.68
CA LEU A 241 7.25 6.83 -8.07
C LEU A 241 7.29 6.43 -9.54
N ASP A 242 7.67 7.35 -10.42
CA ASP A 242 7.85 7.06 -11.84
C ASP A 242 8.89 5.94 -12.08
N ALA A 243 10.03 6.00 -11.40
CA ALA A 243 11.05 4.96 -11.48
C ALA A 243 10.61 3.65 -10.82
N LEU A 244 9.88 3.73 -9.70
CA LEU A 244 9.35 2.55 -9.00
C LEU A 244 8.28 1.83 -9.85
N LEU A 245 7.37 2.56 -10.48
CA LEU A 245 6.38 1.97 -11.38
C LEU A 245 7.05 1.34 -12.61
N GLN A 246 8.12 1.98 -13.12
CA GLN A 246 8.91 1.41 -14.20
C GLN A 246 9.59 0.09 -13.82
N GLN A 247 10.03 -0.09 -12.56
CA GLN A 247 10.56 -1.38 -12.07
C GLN A 247 9.49 -2.47 -12.17
N TYR A 248 8.26 -2.21 -11.70
CA TYR A 248 7.16 -3.18 -11.84
C TYR A 248 6.89 -3.56 -13.30
N GLU A 249 6.89 -2.58 -14.22
CA GLU A 249 6.74 -2.84 -15.67
C GLU A 249 7.89 -3.70 -16.21
N GLN A 250 9.14 -3.45 -15.78
CA GLN A 250 10.32 -4.22 -16.19
C GLN A 250 10.26 -5.67 -15.68
N HIS A 251 9.65 -5.92 -14.52
CA HIS A 251 9.35 -7.25 -14.01
C HIS A 251 8.14 -7.91 -14.69
N GLY A 252 7.53 -7.26 -15.68
CA GLY A 252 6.42 -7.78 -16.44
C GLY A 252 5.05 -7.62 -15.78
N TYR A 253 4.94 -6.78 -14.76
CA TYR A 253 3.65 -6.48 -14.14
C TYR A 253 2.78 -5.57 -15.01
N LYS A 254 1.48 -5.82 -14.98
CA LYS A 254 0.44 -4.88 -15.42
C LYS A 254 -0.26 -4.28 -14.21
N PHE A 255 -0.47 -3.00 -14.24
CA PHE A 255 -1.25 -2.32 -13.22
C PHE A 255 -2.73 -2.64 -13.39
N VAL A 256 -3.36 -3.01 -12.27
CA VAL A 256 -4.79 -3.33 -12.21
C VAL A 256 -5.43 -2.56 -11.04
N SER A 257 -6.75 -2.38 -11.09
CA SER A 257 -7.47 -1.79 -9.96
C SER A 257 -7.40 -2.71 -8.72
N TYR A 258 -7.61 -2.14 -7.55
CA TYR A 258 -7.62 -2.87 -6.29
C TYR A 258 -8.66 -4.00 -6.31
N ASP A 259 -9.89 -3.71 -6.79
CA ASP A 259 -10.94 -4.72 -6.97
C ASP A 259 -10.53 -5.88 -7.90
N ALA A 260 -9.81 -5.55 -8.99
CA ALA A 260 -9.34 -6.58 -9.92
C ALA A 260 -8.27 -7.48 -9.29
N ALA A 261 -7.39 -6.93 -8.45
CA ALA A 261 -6.41 -7.72 -7.70
C ALA A 261 -7.11 -8.62 -6.68
N LEU A 262 -8.07 -8.10 -5.92
CA LEU A 262 -8.82 -8.84 -4.90
C LEU A 262 -9.75 -9.91 -5.49
N ALA A 263 -10.07 -9.85 -6.77
CA ALA A 263 -10.87 -10.90 -7.45
C ALA A 263 -10.11 -12.24 -7.56
N ASP A 264 -8.80 -12.26 -7.35
CA ASP A 264 -8.03 -13.51 -7.34
C ASP A 264 -8.40 -14.36 -6.11
N PRO A 265 -8.65 -15.69 -6.28
CA PRO A 265 -9.03 -16.59 -5.18
C PRO A 265 -8.03 -16.63 -4.01
N ALA A 266 -6.78 -16.23 -4.19
CA ALA A 266 -5.81 -16.11 -3.09
C ALA A 266 -6.32 -15.18 -1.99
N TYR A 267 -6.95 -14.07 -2.35
CA TYR A 267 -7.47 -13.07 -1.42
C TYR A 267 -8.78 -13.47 -0.72
N ALA A 268 -9.43 -14.57 -1.15
CA ALA A 268 -10.58 -15.13 -0.44
C ALA A 268 -10.17 -15.96 0.81
N ARG A 269 -8.88 -16.14 1.06
CA ARG A 269 -8.39 -16.86 2.24
C ARG A 269 -8.68 -16.05 3.50
N LYS A 270 -9.19 -16.74 4.53
CA LYS A 270 -9.38 -16.11 5.83
C LYS A 270 -8.02 -15.74 6.43
N ASP A 271 -7.88 -14.49 6.88
CA ASP A 271 -6.78 -14.11 7.75
C ASP A 271 -7.01 -14.72 9.14
N THR A 272 -6.01 -15.42 9.65
CA THR A 272 -5.99 -16.03 10.99
C THR A 272 -4.76 -15.60 11.77
N TYR A 273 -4.03 -14.62 11.28
CA TYR A 273 -2.81 -14.13 11.89
C TYR A 273 -3.13 -13.17 13.02
N VAL A 274 -2.84 -13.59 14.25
CA VAL A 274 -3.06 -12.80 15.47
C VAL A 274 -1.69 -12.44 16.05
N SER A 275 -1.30 -11.19 15.91
CA SER A 275 0.02 -10.70 16.36
C SER A 275 0.02 -9.18 16.44
N ARG A 276 0.93 -8.62 17.25
CA ARG A 276 1.22 -7.17 17.24
C ARG A 276 2.04 -6.72 16.03
N ASN A 277 2.62 -7.66 15.29
CA ASN A 277 3.44 -7.35 14.14
C ASN A 277 2.56 -7.25 12.89
N GLY A 278 2.52 -6.08 12.28
CA GLY A 278 1.92 -5.90 10.98
C GLY A 278 2.88 -6.45 9.91
N VAL A 279 2.54 -7.61 9.34
CA VAL A 279 3.28 -8.22 8.24
C VAL A 279 2.40 -8.32 7.00
N SER A 280 3.00 -8.56 5.85
CA SER A 280 2.27 -8.74 4.59
C SER A 280 1.29 -9.91 4.64
N TRP A 281 0.25 -9.88 3.80
CA TRP A 281 -0.71 -10.99 3.73
C TRP A 281 -0.07 -12.29 3.22
N LEU A 282 0.98 -12.22 2.39
CA LEU A 282 1.76 -13.41 2.02
C LEU A 282 2.39 -14.07 3.25
N GLU A 283 3.05 -13.31 4.11
CA GLU A 283 3.66 -13.86 5.33
C GLU A 283 2.62 -14.45 6.30
N ARG A 284 1.44 -13.79 6.41
CA ARG A 284 0.31 -14.30 7.21
C ARG A 284 -0.19 -15.63 6.69
N TRP A 285 -0.39 -15.73 5.36
CA TRP A 285 -0.85 -16.96 4.73
C TRP A 285 0.19 -18.07 4.81
N ALA A 286 1.49 -17.76 4.62
CA ALA A 286 2.57 -18.71 4.83
C ALA A 286 2.56 -19.28 6.25
N SER A 287 2.40 -18.41 7.25
CA SER A 287 2.28 -18.82 8.65
C SER A 287 1.06 -19.73 8.89
N ALA A 288 -0.12 -19.36 8.38
CA ALA A 288 -1.36 -20.14 8.50
C ALA A 288 -1.28 -21.52 7.80
N LEU A 289 -0.52 -21.61 6.71
CA LEU A 289 -0.28 -22.85 5.96
C LEU A 289 0.80 -23.72 6.60
N GLY A 290 1.49 -23.26 7.65
CA GLY A 290 2.62 -23.96 8.25
C GLY A 290 3.84 -24.03 7.32
N ILE A 291 3.94 -23.11 6.35
CA ILE A 291 5.08 -23.01 5.45
C ILE A 291 6.28 -22.56 6.27
N LYS A 292 7.28 -23.42 6.35
CA LYS A 292 8.54 -23.09 7.01
C LYS A 292 9.36 -22.19 6.08
N ASP A 293 9.33 -20.93 6.36
CA ASP A 293 10.16 -19.89 5.77
C ASP A 293 10.72 -19.03 6.88
N ASN A 294 11.97 -18.63 6.77
CA ASN A 294 12.60 -17.72 7.72
C ASN A 294 12.55 -16.26 7.25
N PHE A 295 11.92 -16.03 6.07
CA PHE A 295 11.80 -14.73 5.43
C PHE A 295 13.12 -13.94 5.34
N SER A 296 14.26 -14.66 5.26
CA SER A 296 15.59 -14.03 5.30
C SER A 296 15.92 -13.19 4.07
N ASP A 297 15.13 -13.32 3.02
CA ASP A 297 15.18 -12.54 1.79
C ASP A 297 14.09 -11.43 1.76
N ASP A 298 13.26 -11.32 2.79
CA ASP A 298 12.51 -10.11 3.08
C ASP A 298 13.48 -9.08 3.67
N THR A 299 14.00 -8.23 2.81
CA THR A 299 15.09 -7.33 3.17
C THR A 299 14.57 -6.10 3.88
N ASP A 300 15.08 -5.86 5.08
CA ASP A 300 14.98 -4.57 5.76
C ASP A 300 15.84 -3.51 5.01
N PRO A 301 15.56 -2.21 5.25
CA PRO A 301 16.44 -1.14 4.81
C PRO A 301 17.89 -1.39 5.26
N PRO A 302 18.90 -1.06 4.43
CA PRO A 302 20.30 -1.28 4.77
C PRO A 302 20.66 -0.74 6.15
N PRO A 303 21.59 -1.39 6.90
CA PRO A 303 21.92 -1.00 8.27
C PRO A 303 22.28 0.48 8.47
N TRP A 304 22.84 1.14 7.46
CA TRP A 304 23.13 2.57 7.53
C TRP A 304 21.86 3.43 7.55
N VAL A 305 20.80 3.02 6.83
CA VAL A 305 19.49 3.71 6.82
C VAL A 305 18.81 3.54 8.17
N THR A 306 18.70 2.30 8.66
CA THR A 306 18.07 2.01 9.96
C THR A 306 18.82 2.67 11.12
N THR A 307 20.15 2.74 11.06
CA THR A 307 20.98 3.44 12.05
C THR A 307 20.70 4.95 12.04
N MET A 308 20.67 5.58 10.86
CA MET A 308 20.34 6.99 10.72
C MET A 308 18.93 7.30 11.22
N TYR A 309 17.96 6.43 10.86
CA TYR A 309 16.57 6.59 11.30
C TYR A 309 16.45 6.52 12.83
N LYS A 310 17.12 5.54 13.49
CA LYS A 310 17.11 5.41 14.94
C LYS A 310 17.83 6.58 15.65
N ALA A 311 18.93 7.07 15.10
CA ALA A 311 19.66 8.21 15.67
C ALA A 311 18.83 9.50 15.71
N ARG A 312 17.91 9.68 14.75
CA ARG A 312 16.97 10.81 14.72
C ARG A 312 16.03 10.87 15.94
N ALA A 313 15.58 9.70 16.45
CA ALA A 313 14.66 9.63 17.58
C ALA A 313 15.33 9.96 18.92
N ALA A 314 16.65 10.11 18.93
CA ALA A 314 17.43 10.44 20.13
C ALA A 314 17.67 11.96 20.30
N HIS A 315 17.20 12.81 19.42
CA HIS A 315 17.26 14.27 19.44
C HIS A 315 15.86 14.88 19.36
#